data_d6806248a5095c558afcf7e3e9d76829
#
_entry.id   d6806248a5095c558afcf7e3e9d76829
#
_cell.length_a   1.000
_cell.length_b   1.000
_cell.length_c   1.000
_cell.angle_alpha   90.00
_cell.angle_beta   90.00
_cell.angle_gamma   90.00
#
_symmetry.space_group_name_H-M   'P 1'
#
loop_
_entity.id
_entity.type
_entity.pdbx_description
1 polymer ?
#
loop_
_entity_poly.entity_id
_entity_poly.type
_entity_poly.pdbx_seq_one_letter_code
_entity_poly.pdbx_strand_id
1 'polypeptide(L)'
;MKNNYHLQLLSDRRKWDNFVTTSHQGNVFCTTQFLDAWGQDYELLLVTKNQNIQLGAVIVKQDDGQPTLNPFMYQGVLFSSSIANLPAHRRAKKSLDLVDFLLMELEERYDRISFSLHHSFDDLRSFQWFHYHEPEKGQFQIDINYTGVLDLSQINDFEDLLMNARTVRRQEYRKCIKEGFKIEESGEIEI
;
A
#
# COMPACT_ATOMS: atom_id res chain seq x y z
N MET A 1 28.89 3.24 -2.85
CA MET A 1 28.49 3.94 -4.10
C MET A 1 27.29 4.79 -3.77
N LYS A 2 27.35 6.13 -3.92
CA LYS A 2 26.16 6.97 -3.73
C LYS A 2 25.18 6.62 -4.84
N ASN A 3 24.11 5.91 -4.50
CA ASN A 3 22.99 5.74 -5.40
C ASN A 3 22.42 7.14 -5.66
N ASN A 4 22.36 7.58 -6.93
CA ASN A 4 21.79 8.88 -7.32
C ASN A 4 20.25 8.84 -7.18
N TYR A 5 19.75 8.52 -5.98
CA TYR A 5 18.35 8.61 -5.63
C TYR A 5 18.05 10.00 -5.07
N HIS A 6 16.84 10.47 -5.32
CA HIS A 6 16.33 11.71 -4.77
C HIS A 6 14.92 11.48 -4.25
N LEU A 7 14.67 11.87 -3.00
CA LEU A 7 13.35 11.91 -2.42
C LEU A 7 12.73 13.28 -2.71
N GLN A 8 11.50 13.28 -3.21
CA GLN A 8 10.73 14.48 -3.49
C GLN A 8 9.31 14.38 -2.99
N LEU A 9 8.80 15.47 -2.45
CA LEU A 9 7.38 15.64 -2.17
C LEU A 9 6.65 15.89 -3.49
N LEU A 10 5.55 15.16 -3.71
CA LEU A 10 4.74 15.30 -4.92
C LEU A 10 3.42 16.02 -4.63
N SER A 11 3.17 17.11 -5.32
CA SER A 11 1.88 17.83 -5.26
C SER A 11 0.94 17.49 -6.43
N ASP A 12 1.46 16.92 -7.50
CA ASP A 12 0.67 16.50 -8.67
C ASP A 12 -0.07 15.20 -8.38
N ARG A 13 -1.34 15.33 -8.01
CA ARG A 13 -2.24 14.23 -7.66
C ARG A 13 -2.48 13.27 -8.82
N ARG A 14 -2.65 13.78 -10.03
CA ARG A 14 -2.86 12.93 -11.22
C ARG A 14 -1.65 12.06 -11.51
N LYS A 15 -0.46 12.63 -11.37
CA LYS A 15 0.79 11.89 -11.52
C LYS A 15 0.93 10.80 -10.46
N TRP A 16 0.51 11.09 -9.22
CA TRP A 16 0.46 10.10 -8.15
C TRP A 16 -0.51 8.97 -8.44
N ASP A 17 -1.78 9.27 -8.76
CA ASP A 17 -2.80 8.26 -8.99
C ASP A 17 -2.46 7.36 -10.20
N ASN A 18 -1.86 7.93 -11.25
CA ASN A 18 -1.32 7.15 -12.36
C ASN A 18 -0.19 6.21 -11.90
N PHE A 19 0.68 6.67 -11.00
CA PHE A 19 1.72 5.83 -10.44
C PHE A 19 1.12 4.70 -9.59
N VAL A 20 0.15 4.98 -8.71
CA VAL A 20 -0.57 3.98 -7.92
C VAL A 20 -1.20 2.92 -8.83
N THR A 21 -1.91 3.33 -9.87
CA THR A 21 -2.58 2.42 -10.81
C THR A 21 -1.62 1.47 -11.52
N THR A 22 -0.38 1.90 -11.77
CA THR A 22 0.64 1.10 -12.46
C THR A 22 1.57 0.33 -11.53
N SER A 23 1.49 0.58 -10.22
CA SER A 23 2.28 -0.13 -9.21
C SER A 23 1.68 -1.48 -8.89
N HIS A 24 2.54 -2.50 -8.69
CA HIS A 24 2.10 -3.82 -8.24
C HIS A 24 1.48 -3.82 -6.83
N GLN A 25 1.91 -2.90 -5.96
CA GLN A 25 1.33 -2.68 -4.63
C GLN A 25 0.20 -1.63 -4.65
N GLY A 26 -0.14 -1.10 -5.83
CA GLY A 26 -1.18 -0.09 -5.98
C GLY A 26 -2.55 -0.61 -5.51
N ASN A 27 -3.23 0.21 -4.72
CA ASN A 27 -4.53 -0.13 -4.15
C ASN A 27 -5.34 1.15 -3.86
N VAL A 28 -6.62 0.99 -3.59
CA VAL A 28 -7.52 2.12 -3.36
C VAL A 28 -7.09 3.01 -2.20
N PHE A 29 -6.53 2.45 -1.13
CA PHE A 29 -6.12 3.19 0.08
C PHE A 29 -4.92 4.13 -0.16
N CYS A 30 -4.23 3.97 -1.27
CA CYS A 30 -3.13 4.85 -1.68
C CYS A 30 -3.56 5.92 -2.69
N THR A 31 -4.82 5.92 -3.16
CA THR A 31 -5.31 6.93 -4.11
C THR A 31 -5.60 8.25 -3.42
N THR A 32 -5.40 9.36 -4.14
CA THR A 32 -5.70 10.68 -3.58
C THR A 32 -7.18 10.86 -3.26
N GLN A 33 -8.07 10.24 -4.04
CA GLN A 33 -9.51 10.26 -3.77
C GLN A 33 -9.84 9.63 -2.41
N PHE A 34 -9.24 8.49 -2.08
CA PHE A 34 -9.45 7.84 -0.79
C PHE A 34 -8.85 8.66 0.36
N LEU A 35 -7.61 9.13 0.19
CA LEU A 35 -6.90 9.91 1.21
C LEU A 35 -7.63 11.20 1.57
N ASP A 36 -8.20 11.88 0.56
CA ASP A 36 -9.02 13.07 0.78
C ASP A 36 -10.33 12.77 1.50
N ALA A 37 -11.02 11.72 1.07
CA ALA A 37 -12.28 11.32 1.69
C ALA A 37 -12.09 10.92 3.16
N TRP A 38 -10.90 10.40 3.50
CA TRP A 38 -10.57 10.08 4.88
C TRP A 38 -10.29 11.33 5.74
N GLY A 39 -9.80 12.42 5.13
CA GLY A 39 -9.68 13.73 5.78
C GLY A 39 -8.50 13.88 6.74
N GLN A 40 -7.53 12.97 6.73
CA GLN A 40 -6.27 13.13 7.45
C GLN A 40 -5.23 13.83 6.57
N ASP A 41 -4.30 14.54 7.19
CA ASP A 41 -3.15 15.09 6.48
C ASP A 41 -2.26 13.97 5.96
N TYR A 42 -1.75 14.14 4.74
CA TYR A 42 -0.84 13.15 4.13
C TYR A 42 0.20 13.79 3.22
N GLU A 43 1.28 13.09 3.04
CA GLU A 43 2.32 13.42 2.08
C GLU A 43 2.49 12.28 1.07
N LEU A 44 2.69 12.68 -0.19
CA LEU A 44 2.99 11.78 -1.30
C LEU A 44 4.47 11.93 -1.63
N LEU A 45 5.23 10.89 -1.38
CA LEU A 45 6.68 10.90 -1.57
C LEU A 45 7.07 10.02 -2.76
N LEU A 46 7.98 10.51 -3.58
CA LEU A 46 8.56 9.74 -4.68
C LEU A 46 10.08 9.65 -4.53
N VAL A 47 10.60 8.46 -4.62
CA VAL A 47 12.02 8.22 -4.85
C VAL A 47 12.26 8.09 -6.34
N THR A 48 13.12 8.96 -6.86
CA THR A 48 13.46 9.02 -8.28
C THR A 48 14.95 8.74 -8.53
N LYS A 49 15.24 8.22 -9.72
CA LYS A 49 16.59 8.10 -10.25
C LYS A 49 16.60 8.58 -11.70
N ASN A 50 17.44 9.57 -12.01
CA ASN A 50 17.47 10.19 -13.35
C ASN A 50 16.06 10.58 -13.83
N GLN A 51 15.29 11.26 -12.98
CA GLN A 51 13.90 11.69 -13.18
C GLN A 51 12.85 10.54 -13.32
N ASN A 52 13.27 9.28 -13.33
CA ASN A 52 12.35 8.14 -13.38
C ASN A 52 11.92 7.73 -11.97
N ILE A 53 10.62 7.58 -11.77
CA ILE A 53 10.06 7.10 -10.50
C ILE A 53 10.51 5.65 -10.29
N GLN A 54 11.04 5.37 -9.11
CA GLN A 54 11.46 4.04 -8.70
C GLN A 54 10.54 3.48 -7.61
N LEU A 55 10.14 4.34 -6.67
CA LEU A 55 9.33 3.98 -5.52
C LEU A 55 8.46 5.19 -5.13
N GLY A 56 7.28 4.92 -4.60
CA GLY A 56 6.41 5.91 -3.95
C GLY A 56 6.08 5.48 -2.53
N ALA A 57 5.78 6.46 -1.67
CA ALA A 57 5.29 6.21 -0.32
C ALA A 57 4.20 7.22 0.05
N VAL A 58 3.19 6.76 0.77
CA VAL A 58 2.18 7.60 1.39
C VAL A 58 2.52 7.71 2.87
N ILE A 59 2.66 8.93 3.35
CA ILE A 59 2.83 9.20 4.77
C ILE A 59 1.58 9.92 5.26
N VAL A 60 0.76 9.23 6.02
CA VAL A 60 -0.38 9.86 6.71
C VAL A 60 0.11 10.39 8.04
N LYS A 61 -0.36 11.58 8.40
CA LYS A 61 0.10 12.29 9.59
C LYS A 61 -1.02 12.48 10.60
N GLN A 62 -0.66 12.49 11.86
CA GLN A 62 -1.52 12.94 12.95
C GLN A 62 -1.48 14.47 13.08
N ASP A 63 -2.28 15.02 13.98
CA ASP A 63 -2.33 16.46 14.29
C ASP A 63 -0.97 17.04 14.73
N ASP A 64 -0.08 16.20 15.28
CA ASP A 64 1.29 16.57 15.64
C ASP A 64 2.26 16.59 14.44
N GLY A 65 1.76 16.31 13.24
CA GLY A 65 2.56 16.23 12.00
C GLY A 65 3.39 14.96 11.85
N GLN A 66 3.36 14.05 12.82
CA GLN A 66 4.12 12.80 12.78
C GLN A 66 3.36 11.69 12.03
N PRO A 67 4.08 10.78 11.35
CA PRO A 67 3.48 9.63 10.70
C PRO A 67 2.67 8.75 11.65
N THR A 68 1.55 8.26 11.16
CA THR A 68 0.70 7.31 11.88
C THR A 68 0.36 6.11 11.04
N LEU A 69 0.01 5.00 11.70
CA LEU A 69 -0.59 3.87 11.02
C LEU A 69 -2.01 4.22 10.57
N ASN A 70 -2.29 3.93 9.31
CA ASN A 70 -3.64 3.94 8.80
C ASN A 70 -4.39 2.73 9.41
N PRO A 71 -5.60 2.90 9.96
CA PRO A 71 -6.45 1.78 10.36
C PRO A 71 -6.90 0.94 9.16
N PHE A 72 -6.81 1.48 7.94
CA PHE A 72 -7.07 0.75 6.70
C PHE A 72 -5.80 0.03 6.23
N MET A 73 -5.98 -1.11 5.60
CA MET A 73 -4.87 -1.92 5.10
C MET A 73 -4.16 -1.25 3.93
N TYR A 74 -2.86 -1.53 3.81
CA TYR A 74 -2.05 -1.22 2.63
C TYR A 74 -1.84 0.26 2.35
N GLN A 75 -1.30 0.93 3.33
CA GLN A 75 -0.75 2.26 3.18
C GLN A 75 0.76 2.18 3.32
N GLY A 76 1.49 2.38 2.26
CA GLY A 76 2.93 2.31 2.41
C GLY A 76 3.68 2.34 1.10
N VAL A 77 4.74 1.57 1.06
CA VAL A 77 5.72 1.56 -0.01
C VAL A 77 5.17 0.88 -1.27
N LEU A 78 5.25 1.59 -2.40
CA LEU A 78 4.84 1.09 -3.71
C LEU A 78 6.04 1.14 -4.67
N PHE A 79 6.34 0.03 -5.34
CA PHE A 79 7.38 0.01 -6.36
C PHE A 79 6.82 0.33 -7.74
N SER A 80 7.61 1.04 -8.55
CA SER A 80 7.24 1.24 -9.94
C SER A 80 7.23 -0.08 -10.72
N SER A 81 6.44 -0.15 -11.79
CA SER A 81 6.39 -1.31 -12.68
C SER A 81 7.77 -1.68 -13.24
N SER A 82 8.64 -0.70 -13.45
CA SER A 82 10.03 -0.94 -13.90
C SER A 82 10.86 -1.74 -12.88
N ILE A 83 10.57 -1.61 -11.59
CA ILE A 83 11.21 -2.40 -10.52
C ILE A 83 10.52 -3.75 -10.38
N ALA A 84 9.18 -3.78 -10.36
CA ALA A 84 8.41 -5.02 -10.22
C ALA A 84 8.72 -6.04 -11.34
N ASN A 85 8.96 -5.58 -12.56
CA ASN A 85 9.26 -6.41 -13.73
C ASN A 85 10.73 -6.85 -13.84
N LEU A 86 11.60 -6.49 -12.91
CA LEU A 86 12.98 -6.98 -12.90
C LEU A 86 13.05 -8.48 -12.59
N PRO A 87 14.07 -9.19 -13.11
CA PRO A 87 14.38 -10.55 -12.65
C PRO A 87 14.54 -10.61 -11.13
N ALA A 88 14.06 -11.67 -10.47
CA ALA A 88 13.93 -11.77 -9.02
C ALA A 88 15.18 -11.33 -8.24
N HIS A 89 16.38 -11.79 -8.66
CA HIS A 89 17.64 -11.44 -7.99
C HIS A 89 17.98 -9.93 -8.10
N ARG A 90 17.64 -9.26 -9.22
CA ARG A 90 17.84 -7.82 -9.40
C ARG A 90 16.78 -7.03 -8.66
N ARG A 91 15.53 -7.52 -8.68
CA ARG A 91 14.42 -6.91 -7.96
C ARG A 91 14.70 -6.88 -6.48
N ALA A 92 15.06 -8.02 -5.86
CA ALA A 92 15.36 -8.10 -4.43
C ALA A 92 16.43 -7.09 -4.00
N LYS A 93 17.56 -7.04 -4.71
CA LYS A 93 18.61 -6.06 -4.40
C LYS A 93 18.13 -4.62 -4.58
N LYS A 94 17.42 -4.35 -5.68
CA LYS A 94 16.98 -2.99 -6.01
C LYS A 94 15.92 -2.50 -5.04
N SER A 95 14.98 -3.36 -4.64
CA SER A 95 13.96 -3.03 -3.65
C SER A 95 14.58 -2.74 -2.29
N LEU A 96 15.54 -3.55 -1.86
CA LEU A 96 16.31 -3.31 -0.62
C LEU A 96 16.98 -1.93 -0.66
N ASP A 97 17.79 -1.65 -1.70
CA ASP A 97 18.52 -0.38 -1.84
C ASP A 97 17.55 0.84 -1.84
N LEU A 98 16.35 0.69 -2.39
CA LEU A 98 15.34 1.77 -2.47
C LEU A 98 14.65 2.00 -1.13
N VAL A 99 14.31 0.93 -0.41
CA VAL A 99 13.67 1.03 0.91
C VAL A 99 14.66 1.56 1.93
N ASP A 100 15.91 1.08 1.93
CA ASP A 100 16.98 1.60 2.79
C ASP A 100 17.14 3.12 2.58
N PHE A 101 17.21 3.56 1.32
CA PHE A 101 17.28 4.99 1.00
C PHE A 101 16.05 5.75 1.53
N LEU A 102 14.84 5.22 1.31
CA LEU A 102 13.61 5.86 1.81
C LEU A 102 13.64 6.01 3.34
N LEU A 103 13.99 4.95 4.07
CA LEU A 103 14.01 4.97 5.54
C LEU A 103 15.02 5.99 6.08
N MET A 104 16.22 6.09 5.49
CA MET A 104 17.21 7.10 5.86
C MET A 104 16.69 8.53 5.64
N GLU A 105 16.00 8.79 4.53
CA GLU A 105 15.43 10.11 4.26
C GLU A 105 14.24 10.46 5.18
N LEU A 106 13.48 9.44 5.59
CA LEU A 106 12.35 9.64 6.51
C LEU A 106 12.81 9.86 7.94
N GLU A 107 13.87 9.19 8.37
CA GLU A 107 14.48 9.38 9.70
C GLU A 107 14.93 10.84 9.93
N GLU A 108 15.42 11.50 8.87
CA GLU A 108 15.81 12.91 8.96
C GLU A 108 14.62 13.87 9.05
N ARG A 109 13.38 13.39 8.77
CA ARG A 109 12.17 14.21 8.69
C ARG A 109 11.21 13.99 9.84
N TYR A 110 11.19 12.79 10.41
CA TYR A 110 10.18 12.36 11.36
C TYR A 110 10.81 11.64 12.54
N ASP A 111 10.27 11.89 13.72
CA ASP A 111 10.70 11.22 14.96
C ASP A 111 10.24 9.76 15.03
N ARG A 112 9.22 9.42 14.25
CA ARG A 112 8.70 8.04 14.10
C ARG A 112 8.28 7.75 12.68
N ILE A 113 8.39 6.50 12.27
CA ILE A 113 8.03 6.02 10.95
C ILE A 113 7.09 4.83 11.10
N SER A 114 6.00 4.83 10.36
CA SER A 114 5.01 3.75 10.39
C SER A 114 4.52 3.44 8.98
N PHE A 115 4.41 2.14 8.66
CA PHE A 115 3.88 1.66 7.38
C PHE A 115 2.93 0.49 7.58
N SER A 116 1.89 0.43 6.77
CA SER A 116 1.07 -0.75 6.57
C SER A 116 1.32 -1.29 5.16
N LEU A 117 2.21 -2.27 5.06
CA LEU A 117 2.73 -2.77 3.78
C LEU A 117 1.72 -3.69 3.08
N HIS A 118 1.67 -3.60 1.76
CA HIS A 118 0.85 -4.47 0.91
C HIS A 118 1.25 -5.94 1.07
N HIS A 119 0.29 -6.88 0.97
CA HIS A 119 0.53 -8.31 1.13
C HIS A 119 1.56 -8.89 0.15
N SER A 120 1.79 -8.25 -0.99
CA SER A 120 2.83 -8.63 -1.95
C SER A 120 4.21 -8.04 -1.64
N PHE A 121 4.37 -7.38 -0.50
CA PHE A 121 5.66 -6.87 -0.06
C PHE A 121 6.39 -7.99 0.68
N ASP A 122 7.35 -8.60 0.03
CA ASP A 122 7.96 -9.88 0.44
C ASP A 122 9.34 -9.74 1.11
N ASP A 123 9.96 -8.56 1.10
CA ASP A 123 11.31 -8.35 1.64
C ASP A 123 11.33 -7.32 2.76
N LEU A 124 11.33 -7.78 4.00
CA LEU A 124 11.32 -6.92 5.20
C LEU A 124 12.71 -6.59 5.75
N ARG A 125 13.80 -6.98 5.06
CA ARG A 125 15.17 -6.82 5.58
C ARG A 125 15.53 -5.38 5.90
N SER A 126 15.11 -4.41 5.09
CA SER A 126 15.34 -2.98 5.37
C SER A 126 14.79 -2.55 6.73
N PHE A 127 13.61 -3.04 7.09
CA PHE A 127 12.98 -2.75 8.39
C PHE A 127 13.62 -3.53 9.53
N GLN A 128 13.97 -4.80 9.31
CA GLN A 128 14.58 -5.67 10.32
C GLN A 128 16.00 -5.24 10.68
N TRP A 129 16.74 -4.69 9.71
CA TRP A 129 18.14 -4.28 9.88
C TRP A 129 18.31 -2.79 10.16
N PHE A 130 17.22 -2.03 10.13
CA PHE A 130 17.24 -0.62 10.47
C PHE A 130 17.75 -0.44 11.91
N HIS A 131 18.84 0.31 12.08
CA HIS A 131 19.55 0.50 13.35
C HIS A 131 19.93 -0.80 14.10
N TYR A 132 20.17 -1.89 13.37
CA TYR A 132 20.49 -3.17 13.99
C TYR A 132 21.71 -3.10 14.92
N HIS A 133 22.71 -2.29 14.58
CA HIS A 133 23.92 -2.07 15.39
C HIS A 133 23.82 -0.87 16.34
N GLU A 134 22.74 -0.10 16.29
CA GLU A 134 22.51 1.12 17.06
C GLU A 134 21.06 1.13 17.60
N PRO A 135 20.68 0.12 18.41
CA PRO A 135 19.28 -0.07 18.84
C PRO A 135 18.72 1.10 19.67
N GLU A 136 19.59 1.91 20.25
CA GLU A 136 19.23 3.12 20.98
C GLU A 136 18.61 4.21 20.08
N LYS A 137 18.84 4.15 18.77
CA LYS A 137 18.19 5.04 17.80
C LYS A 137 16.76 4.62 17.44
N GLY A 138 16.31 3.46 17.96
CA GLY A 138 15.01 2.89 17.66
C GLY A 138 15.04 1.88 16.52
N GLN A 139 14.21 0.87 16.63
CA GLN A 139 14.05 -0.21 15.66
C GLN A 139 12.58 -0.37 15.30
N PHE A 140 12.30 -0.94 14.12
CA PHE A 140 10.94 -1.25 13.75
C PHE A 140 10.39 -2.42 14.55
N GLN A 141 9.17 -2.25 15.09
CA GLN A 141 8.33 -3.35 15.48
C GLN A 141 7.56 -3.83 14.25
N ILE A 142 7.61 -5.14 13.97
CA ILE A 142 6.96 -5.74 12.80
C ILE A 142 5.84 -6.63 13.29
N ASP A 143 4.60 -6.24 12.95
CA ASP A 143 3.40 -7.02 13.22
C ASP A 143 2.92 -7.69 11.93
N ILE A 144 2.76 -9.01 11.94
CA ILE A 144 2.34 -9.78 10.77
C ILE A 144 0.85 -10.05 10.85
N ASN A 145 0.12 -9.55 9.84
CA ASN A 145 -1.30 -9.80 9.67
C ASN A 145 -1.56 -10.66 8.43
N TYR A 146 -2.59 -11.48 8.49
CA TYR A 146 -3.01 -12.31 7.37
C TYR A 146 -4.26 -11.71 6.71
N THR A 147 -4.31 -11.74 5.39
CA THR A 147 -5.47 -11.31 4.61
C THR A 147 -5.88 -12.38 3.61
N GLY A 148 -7.16 -12.40 3.27
CA GLY A 148 -7.67 -13.21 2.17
C GLY A 148 -7.72 -12.36 0.90
N VAL A 149 -7.16 -12.87 -0.19
CA VAL A 149 -7.23 -12.23 -1.51
C VAL A 149 -8.07 -13.10 -2.43
N LEU A 150 -9.03 -12.48 -3.12
CA LEU A 150 -9.81 -13.10 -4.16
C LEU A 150 -9.41 -12.50 -5.50
N ASP A 151 -8.83 -13.34 -6.37
CA ASP A 151 -8.48 -12.93 -7.73
C ASP A 151 -9.72 -13.00 -8.63
N LEU A 152 -10.31 -11.84 -8.88
CA LEU A 152 -11.50 -11.73 -9.74
C LEU A 152 -11.20 -11.94 -11.22
N SER A 153 -9.94 -11.88 -11.66
CA SER A 153 -9.57 -12.12 -13.07
C SER A 153 -9.83 -13.56 -13.52
N GLN A 154 -9.93 -14.48 -12.57
CA GLN A 154 -10.20 -15.91 -12.79
C GLN A 154 -11.71 -16.25 -12.73
N ILE A 155 -12.56 -15.26 -12.49
CA ILE A 155 -14.01 -15.44 -12.30
C ILE A 155 -14.72 -14.88 -13.52
N ASN A 156 -15.45 -15.72 -14.24
CA ASN A 156 -16.11 -15.33 -15.50
C ASN A 156 -17.43 -14.60 -15.25
N ASP A 157 -18.19 -15.04 -14.24
CA ASP A 157 -19.48 -14.48 -13.89
C ASP A 157 -19.81 -14.69 -12.39
N PHE A 158 -20.98 -14.22 -11.99
CA PHE A 158 -21.45 -14.36 -10.61
C PHE A 158 -21.72 -15.80 -10.19
N GLU A 159 -22.20 -16.64 -11.09
CA GLU A 159 -22.46 -18.06 -10.80
C GLU A 159 -21.14 -18.80 -10.53
N ASP A 160 -20.10 -18.49 -11.30
CA ASP A 160 -18.75 -19.02 -11.10
C ASP A 160 -18.21 -18.59 -9.72
N LEU A 161 -18.35 -17.31 -9.36
CA LEU A 161 -18.02 -16.80 -8.02
C LEU A 161 -18.78 -17.55 -6.94
N LEU A 162 -20.07 -17.73 -7.12
CA LEU A 162 -20.93 -18.41 -6.15
C LEU A 162 -20.58 -19.90 -6.00
N MET A 163 -20.24 -20.57 -7.10
CA MET A 163 -19.81 -21.97 -7.08
C MET A 163 -18.47 -22.16 -6.35
N ASN A 164 -17.57 -21.19 -6.42
CA ASN A 164 -16.30 -21.20 -5.71
C ASN A 164 -16.43 -20.79 -4.23
N ALA A 165 -17.56 -20.22 -3.82
CA ALA A 165 -17.83 -19.88 -2.43
C ALA A 165 -18.07 -21.11 -1.57
N ARG A 166 -17.77 -21.02 -0.27
CA ARG A 166 -18.08 -22.08 0.70
C ARG A 166 -19.57 -22.41 0.70
N THR A 167 -19.91 -23.67 0.89
CA THR A 167 -21.31 -24.17 0.88
C THR A 167 -22.23 -23.34 1.78
N VAL A 168 -21.79 -22.97 2.97
CA VAL A 168 -22.56 -22.13 3.90
C VAL A 168 -22.93 -20.80 3.27
N ARG A 169 -21.97 -20.11 2.62
CA ARG A 169 -22.21 -18.82 1.96
C ARG A 169 -23.19 -18.92 0.80
N ARG A 170 -23.12 -20.00 0.03
CA ARG A 170 -24.11 -20.29 -1.04
C ARG A 170 -25.51 -20.49 -0.46
N GLN A 171 -25.62 -21.18 0.67
CA GLN A 171 -26.92 -21.41 1.32
C GLN A 171 -27.48 -20.10 1.89
N GLU A 172 -26.66 -19.27 2.55
CA GLU A 172 -27.04 -17.95 3.05
C GLU A 172 -27.53 -17.06 1.92
N TYR A 173 -26.80 -16.97 0.82
CA TYR A 173 -27.22 -16.21 -0.36
C TYR A 173 -28.60 -16.67 -0.88
N ARG A 174 -28.78 -17.98 -1.10
CA ARG A 174 -30.06 -18.53 -1.58
C ARG A 174 -31.21 -18.26 -0.60
N LYS A 175 -30.93 -18.29 0.69
CA LYS A 175 -31.90 -17.93 1.73
C LYS A 175 -32.31 -16.46 1.63
N CYS A 176 -31.35 -15.55 1.51
CA CYS A 176 -31.63 -14.12 1.32
C CYS A 176 -32.50 -13.84 0.11
N ILE A 177 -32.18 -14.45 -1.04
CA ILE A 177 -33.00 -14.33 -2.25
C ILE A 177 -34.43 -14.85 -2.03
N LYS A 178 -34.57 -16.00 -1.38
CA LYS A 178 -35.88 -16.60 -1.07
C LYS A 178 -36.72 -15.73 -0.11
N GLU A 179 -36.06 -15.05 0.82
CA GLU A 179 -36.70 -14.13 1.77
C GLU A 179 -36.97 -12.74 1.19
N GLY A 180 -36.63 -12.50 -0.09
CA GLY A 180 -36.95 -11.27 -0.82
C GLY A 180 -35.99 -10.10 -0.53
N PHE A 181 -34.82 -10.36 0.04
CA PHE A 181 -33.80 -9.32 0.19
C PHE A 181 -33.36 -8.80 -1.18
N LYS A 182 -33.32 -7.48 -1.31
CA LYS A 182 -32.82 -6.79 -2.49
C LYS A 182 -31.68 -5.88 -2.09
N ILE A 183 -30.67 -5.77 -2.95
CA ILE A 183 -29.61 -4.78 -2.85
C ILE A 183 -29.84 -3.79 -3.98
N GLU A 184 -30.01 -2.51 -3.62
CA GLU A 184 -30.20 -1.44 -4.59
C GLU A 184 -29.00 -0.47 -4.49
N GLU A 185 -28.50 -0.03 -5.64
CA GLU A 185 -27.50 1.01 -5.70
C GLU A 185 -28.22 2.36 -5.55
N SER A 186 -27.89 3.11 -4.51
CA SER A 186 -28.42 4.46 -4.27
C SER A 186 -27.31 5.48 -4.35
N GLY A 187 -27.54 6.54 -5.12
CA GLY A 187 -26.65 7.72 -5.13
C GLY A 187 -26.97 8.70 -3.99
N GLU A 188 -28.03 8.47 -3.22
CA GLU A 188 -28.44 9.31 -2.09
C GLU A 188 -28.06 8.61 -0.78
N ILE A 189 -27.15 9.23 -0.03
CA ILE A 189 -26.85 8.85 1.36
C ILE A 189 -27.69 9.79 2.23
N GLU A 190 -28.81 9.30 2.75
CA GLU A 190 -29.50 9.94 3.86
C GLU A 190 -28.72 9.61 5.14
N ILE A 191 -28.13 10.64 5.77
CA ILE A 191 -27.44 10.59 7.06
C ILE A 191 -28.40 10.99 8.16
#